data_99c966eddd5976cb11d76b9937d2b957
#
_entry.id   99c966eddd5976cb11d76b9937d2b957
#
_cell.length_a   1.000
_cell.length_b   1.000
_cell.length_c   1.000
_cell.angle_alpha   90.00
_cell.angle_beta   90.00
_cell.angle_gamma   90.00
#
_symmetry.space_group_name_H-M   'P 1'
#
loop_
_entity.id
_entity.type
_entity.pdbx_description
1 polymer ?
#
loop_
_entity_poly.entity_id
_entity_poly.type
_entity_poly.pdbx_seq_one_letter_code
_entity_poly.pdbx_strand_id
1 'polypeptide(L)'
;GAAQLVRGYGVDEARRAVEMIDGDALIVHLNPLQEAVQPGGDRDWRGVLRAIEALASRLAVPVVIKEVGAGISATVARQLVDSGVAAIDVAGAGGTSWAAVEAERTADVSQRAIAQAFAEWGIPTAQALQVVRKACPDTPLIASGGIRDGVEAAKAICLGADLVGQAAGVLQAAMLSS
;
A
#
# COMPACT_ATOMS: atom_id res chain seq x y z
N GLY A 1 -0.36 3.21 -9.21
CA GLY A 1 0.56 2.16 -8.76
C GLY A 1 2.01 2.55 -8.97
N ALA A 2 2.90 2.09 -8.10
CA ALA A 2 4.33 2.44 -8.19
C ALA A 2 5.02 1.88 -9.45
N ALA A 3 4.58 0.73 -9.94
CA ALA A 3 5.12 0.14 -11.17
C ALA A 3 4.92 1.05 -12.39
N GLN A 4 3.84 1.83 -12.44
CA GLN A 4 3.58 2.76 -13.53
C GLN A 4 4.55 3.94 -13.57
N LEU A 5 5.15 4.31 -12.42
CA LEU A 5 6.12 5.42 -12.36
C LEU A 5 7.37 5.20 -13.23
N VAL A 6 7.74 3.95 -13.46
CA VAL A 6 8.88 3.58 -14.32
C VAL A 6 8.45 3.18 -15.74
N ARG A 7 7.16 3.37 -16.06
CA ARG A 7 6.56 3.06 -17.36
C ARG A 7 5.92 4.26 -18.06
N GLY A 8 6.43 5.46 -17.79
CA GLY A 8 6.02 6.69 -18.45
C GLY A 8 5.05 7.57 -17.66
N TYR A 9 4.65 7.17 -16.45
CA TYR A 9 3.87 8.00 -15.54
C TYR A 9 4.79 8.67 -14.52
N GLY A 10 5.37 9.78 -14.86
CA GLY A 10 6.31 10.51 -14.03
C GLY A 10 5.66 11.59 -13.16
N VAL A 11 6.48 12.57 -12.78
CA VAL A 11 6.07 13.68 -11.91
C VAL A 11 4.96 14.53 -12.55
N ASP A 12 4.97 14.70 -13.87
CA ASP A 12 3.99 15.56 -14.56
C ASP A 12 2.61 14.91 -14.61
N GLU A 13 2.53 13.56 -14.79
CA GLU A 13 1.28 12.82 -14.70
C GLU A 13 0.75 12.82 -13.27
N ALA A 14 1.63 12.65 -12.28
CA ALA A 14 1.27 12.71 -10.87
C ALA A 14 0.73 14.10 -10.48
N ARG A 15 1.37 15.18 -10.96
CA ARG A 15 0.90 16.55 -10.74
C ARG A 15 -0.49 16.76 -11.33
N ARG A 16 -0.70 16.37 -12.59
CA ARG A 16 -2.02 16.46 -13.25
C ARG A 16 -3.10 15.66 -12.50
N ALA A 17 -2.76 14.49 -11.97
CA ALA A 17 -3.71 13.70 -11.19
C ALA A 17 -4.13 14.40 -9.89
N VAL A 18 -3.20 15.06 -9.20
CA VAL A 18 -3.48 15.87 -8.00
C VAL A 18 -4.35 17.07 -8.34
N GLU A 19 -3.95 17.84 -9.37
CA GLU A 19 -4.67 19.04 -9.82
C GLU A 19 -6.10 18.74 -10.30
N MET A 20 -6.31 17.59 -10.94
CA MET A 20 -7.63 17.19 -11.48
C MET A 20 -8.70 17.09 -10.40
N ILE A 21 -8.36 16.75 -9.18
CA ILE A 21 -9.30 16.56 -8.07
C ILE A 21 -9.03 17.53 -6.91
N ASP A 22 -8.13 18.50 -7.09
CA ASP A 22 -7.68 19.43 -6.04
C ASP A 22 -7.25 18.68 -4.78
N GLY A 23 -6.38 17.66 -4.98
CA GLY A 23 -5.99 16.72 -3.93
C GLY A 23 -4.92 17.28 -3.01
N ASP A 24 -5.04 17.06 -1.70
CA ASP A 24 -4.10 17.50 -0.66
C ASP A 24 -2.87 16.58 -0.50
N ALA A 25 -2.88 15.40 -1.10
CA ALA A 25 -1.80 14.44 -1.05
C ALA A 25 -1.84 13.49 -2.25
N LEU A 26 -0.71 12.85 -2.55
CA LEU A 26 -0.64 11.75 -3.50
C LEU A 26 -0.34 10.45 -2.76
N ILE A 27 -1.23 9.46 -2.87
CA ILE A 27 -0.99 8.12 -2.35
C ILE A 27 -0.53 7.21 -3.48
N VAL A 28 0.67 6.66 -3.34
CA VAL A 28 1.25 5.68 -4.29
C VAL A 28 1.24 4.30 -3.63
N HIS A 29 0.60 3.32 -4.28
CA HIS A 29 0.60 1.97 -3.76
C HIS A 29 1.72 1.10 -4.32
N LEU A 30 2.26 0.26 -3.44
CA LEU A 30 3.19 -0.82 -3.76
C LEU A 30 2.41 -2.13 -3.79
N ASN A 31 2.40 -2.82 -4.92
CA ASN A 31 1.69 -4.08 -5.07
C ASN A 31 2.54 -5.17 -5.78
N PRO A 32 3.82 -5.36 -5.37
CA PRO A 32 4.73 -6.25 -6.11
C PRO A 32 4.25 -7.69 -6.14
N LEU A 33 3.64 -8.19 -5.07
CA LEU A 33 3.10 -9.54 -5.05
C LEU A 33 1.92 -9.69 -6.03
N GLN A 34 0.97 -8.75 -5.99
CA GLN A 34 -0.16 -8.75 -6.91
C GLN A 34 0.33 -8.74 -8.36
N GLU A 35 1.25 -7.83 -8.71
CA GLU A 35 1.83 -7.74 -10.05
C GLU A 35 2.60 -9.02 -10.45
N ALA A 36 3.22 -9.70 -9.51
CA ALA A 36 3.93 -10.94 -9.78
C ALA A 36 2.99 -12.10 -10.14
N VAL A 37 1.81 -12.17 -9.50
CA VAL A 37 0.87 -13.29 -9.65
C VAL A 37 -0.24 -13.02 -10.64
N GLN A 38 -0.52 -11.76 -11.01
CA GLN A 38 -1.56 -11.47 -12.00
C GLN A 38 -1.05 -11.71 -13.44
N PRO A 39 -1.93 -12.16 -14.36
CA PRO A 39 -1.59 -12.28 -15.77
C PRO A 39 -1.22 -10.92 -16.37
N GLY A 40 -0.03 -10.82 -16.98
CA GLY A 40 0.44 -9.58 -17.60
C GLY A 40 0.87 -8.47 -16.61
N GLY A 41 1.06 -8.81 -15.34
CA GLY A 41 1.47 -7.85 -14.32
C GLY A 41 2.89 -7.31 -14.51
N ASP A 42 3.12 -6.15 -13.90
CA ASP A 42 4.37 -5.39 -13.99
C ASP A 42 5.42 -5.94 -13.01
N ARG A 43 6.31 -6.79 -13.51
CA ARG A 43 7.33 -7.47 -12.69
C ARG A 43 8.66 -6.74 -12.61
N ASP A 44 8.87 -5.68 -13.38
CA ASP A 44 10.09 -4.89 -13.34
C ASP A 44 9.92 -3.68 -12.42
N TRP A 45 10.46 -3.79 -11.20
CA TRP A 45 10.43 -2.79 -10.16
C TRP A 45 11.72 -1.96 -10.07
N ARG A 46 12.65 -2.15 -11.02
CA ARG A 46 13.91 -1.39 -11.04
C ARG A 46 13.63 0.09 -11.26
N GLY A 47 14.23 0.93 -10.41
CA GLY A 47 14.07 2.37 -10.49
C GLY A 47 12.84 2.95 -9.77
N VAL A 48 11.93 2.12 -9.25
CA VAL A 48 10.72 2.59 -8.56
C VAL A 48 11.06 3.49 -7.37
N LEU A 49 12.07 3.14 -6.56
CA LEU A 49 12.46 3.96 -5.41
C LEU A 49 12.95 5.36 -5.83
N ARG A 50 13.73 5.45 -6.90
CA ARG A 50 14.16 6.75 -7.47
C ARG A 50 12.99 7.55 -8.03
N ALA A 51 12.01 6.89 -8.62
CA ALA A 51 10.81 7.56 -9.10
C ALA A 51 9.97 8.10 -7.94
N ILE A 52 9.86 7.38 -6.82
CA ILE A 52 9.22 7.85 -5.58
C ILE A 52 9.96 9.06 -5.03
N GLU A 53 11.29 9.03 -4.94
CA GLU A 53 12.13 10.16 -4.53
C GLU A 53 11.88 11.40 -5.41
N ALA A 54 11.79 11.21 -6.73
CA ALA A 54 11.48 12.31 -7.65
C ALA A 54 10.07 12.89 -7.43
N LEU A 55 9.08 12.07 -7.10
CA LEU A 55 7.75 12.54 -6.71
C LEU A 55 7.81 13.32 -5.40
N ALA A 56 8.40 12.75 -4.36
CA ALA A 56 8.48 13.37 -3.03
C ALA A 56 9.20 14.73 -3.05
N SER A 57 10.23 14.87 -3.90
CA SER A 57 11.00 16.11 -4.00
C SER A 57 10.39 17.18 -4.92
N ARG A 58 9.49 16.83 -5.84
CA ARG A 58 9.02 17.73 -6.91
C ARG A 58 7.53 18.03 -6.92
N LEU A 59 6.71 17.27 -6.18
CA LEU A 59 5.30 17.58 -6.00
C LEU A 59 5.13 18.63 -4.89
N ALA A 60 4.12 19.49 -5.06
CA ALA A 60 3.75 20.50 -4.06
C ALA A 60 2.97 19.90 -2.88
N VAL A 61 2.45 18.69 -3.03
CA VAL A 61 1.68 17.97 -2.01
C VAL A 61 2.49 16.80 -1.45
N PRO A 62 2.24 16.37 -0.21
CA PRO A 62 2.92 15.23 0.38
C PRO A 62 2.66 13.93 -0.39
N VAL A 63 3.69 13.10 -0.47
CA VAL A 63 3.59 11.74 -1.06
C VAL A 63 3.51 10.72 0.06
N VAL A 64 2.46 9.92 0.05
CA VAL A 64 2.23 8.81 0.97
C VAL A 64 2.45 7.49 0.23
N ILE A 65 3.17 6.58 0.83
CA ILE A 65 3.34 5.24 0.26
C ILE A 65 2.52 4.23 1.05
N LYS A 66 1.80 3.36 0.33
CA LYS A 66 1.04 2.28 0.95
C LYS A 66 1.31 0.93 0.27
N GLU A 67 1.21 -0.11 1.04
CA GLU A 67 1.07 -1.47 0.53
C GLU A 67 -0.42 -1.79 0.29
N VAL A 68 -0.74 -2.97 -0.19
CA VAL A 68 -2.11 -3.35 -0.55
C VAL A 68 -2.62 -4.61 0.18
N GLY A 69 -1.92 -5.07 1.22
CA GLY A 69 -2.34 -6.21 2.04
C GLY A 69 -1.21 -7.20 2.37
N ALA A 70 0.03 -6.93 1.94
CA ALA A 70 1.19 -7.75 2.30
C ALA A 70 2.11 -7.08 3.32
N GLY A 71 1.86 -5.83 3.70
CA GLY A 71 2.64 -5.11 4.71
C GLY A 71 3.98 -4.59 4.22
N ILE A 72 4.57 -3.68 5.01
CA ILE A 72 5.87 -3.06 4.72
C ILE A 72 6.88 -3.50 5.78
N SER A 73 8.05 -3.97 5.33
CA SER A 73 9.14 -4.33 6.23
C SER A 73 9.90 -3.10 6.74
N ALA A 74 10.60 -3.25 7.87
CA ALA A 74 11.45 -2.19 8.43
C ALA A 74 12.51 -1.68 7.44
N THR A 75 13.08 -2.55 6.61
CA THR A 75 14.09 -2.16 5.62
C THR A 75 13.48 -1.33 4.50
N VAL A 76 12.33 -1.75 3.97
CA VAL A 76 11.62 -0.99 2.92
C VAL A 76 11.13 0.35 3.48
N ALA A 77 10.60 0.36 4.71
CA ALA A 77 10.17 1.60 5.35
C ALA A 77 11.29 2.64 5.45
N ARG A 78 12.49 2.25 5.91
CA ARG A 78 13.65 3.15 5.94
C ARG A 78 14.01 3.70 4.56
N GLN A 79 14.05 2.86 3.54
CA GLN A 79 14.34 3.31 2.17
C GLN A 79 13.30 4.31 1.64
N LEU A 80 12.03 4.12 1.98
CA LEU A 80 10.96 5.05 1.62
C LEU A 80 11.11 6.39 2.34
N VAL A 81 11.40 6.37 3.65
CA VAL A 81 11.64 7.59 4.44
C VAL A 81 12.85 8.34 3.90
N ASP A 82 13.95 7.64 3.60
CA ASP A 82 15.16 8.22 3.00
C ASP A 82 14.87 8.86 1.62
N SER A 83 13.85 8.37 0.92
CA SER A 83 13.36 8.96 -0.35
C SER A 83 12.45 10.18 -0.17
N GLY A 84 12.20 10.63 1.07
CA GLY A 84 11.45 11.84 1.37
C GLY A 84 9.93 11.69 1.39
N VAL A 85 9.39 10.47 1.52
CA VAL A 85 7.94 10.28 1.65
C VAL A 85 7.41 10.87 2.95
N ALA A 86 6.21 11.44 2.92
CA ALA A 86 5.62 12.13 4.06
C ALA A 86 4.97 11.18 5.09
N ALA A 87 4.48 10.03 4.65
CA ALA A 87 3.84 9.04 5.52
C ALA A 87 3.88 7.64 4.88
N ILE A 88 3.71 6.62 5.71
CA ILE A 88 3.64 5.22 5.29
C ILE A 88 2.34 4.61 5.81
N ASP A 89 1.55 4.00 4.90
CA ASP A 89 0.46 3.10 5.26
C ASP A 89 0.95 1.65 5.13
N VAL A 90 1.03 0.96 6.23
CA VAL A 90 1.60 -0.40 6.28
C VAL A 90 0.77 -1.41 5.50
N ALA A 91 -0.55 -1.22 5.41
CA ALA A 91 -1.49 -2.08 4.69
C ALA A 91 -1.13 -3.57 4.81
N GLY A 92 -1.09 -4.05 6.06
CA GLY A 92 -0.59 -5.37 6.40
C GLY A 92 -1.56 -6.51 6.09
N ALA A 93 -1.08 -7.74 6.23
CA ALA A 93 -1.91 -8.93 6.12
C ALA A 93 -2.94 -9.01 7.26
N GLY A 94 -4.17 -9.40 6.91
CA GLY A 94 -5.31 -9.48 7.84
C GLY A 94 -6.63 -9.06 7.22
N GLY A 95 -6.60 -8.41 6.05
CA GLY A 95 -7.77 -8.05 5.25
C GLY A 95 -7.82 -8.82 3.93
N THR A 96 -8.15 -8.13 2.84
CA THR A 96 -8.20 -8.72 1.50
C THR A 96 -6.81 -9.14 1.03
N SER A 97 -6.66 -10.39 0.64
CA SER A 97 -5.47 -10.88 -0.05
C SER A 97 -5.64 -10.69 -1.55
N TRP A 98 -4.87 -9.78 -2.15
CA TRP A 98 -4.93 -9.57 -3.60
C TRP A 98 -4.38 -10.78 -4.38
N ALA A 99 -3.48 -11.57 -3.80
CA ALA A 99 -3.06 -12.83 -4.40
C ALA A 99 -4.23 -13.82 -4.51
N ALA A 100 -5.06 -13.95 -3.47
CA ALA A 100 -6.27 -14.76 -3.52
C ALA A 100 -7.29 -14.21 -4.53
N VAL A 101 -7.46 -12.90 -4.62
CA VAL A 101 -8.34 -12.26 -5.63
C VAL A 101 -7.85 -12.58 -7.04
N GLU A 102 -6.56 -12.47 -7.32
CA GLU A 102 -6.01 -12.81 -8.64
C GLU A 102 -6.14 -14.31 -8.96
N ALA A 103 -6.07 -15.19 -7.94
CA ALA A 103 -6.34 -16.61 -8.12
C ALA A 103 -7.77 -16.87 -8.60
N GLU A 104 -8.77 -16.15 -8.07
CA GLU A 104 -10.16 -16.28 -8.48
C GLU A 104 -10.46 -15.67 -9.86
N ARG A 105 -9.67 -14.68 -10.29
CA ARG A 105 -9.86 -13.98 -11.57
C ARG A 105 -9.28 -14.71 -12.77
N THR A 106 -8.32 -15.61 -12.58
CA THR A 106 -7.67 -16.32 -13.68
C THR A 106 -8.38 -17.63 -14.04
N ALA A 107 -8.55 -17.88 -15.34
CA ALA A 107 -9.03 -19.16 -15.85
C ALA A 107 -7.91 -20.20 -15.96
N ASP A 108 -6.64 -19.79 -15.95
CA ASP A 108 -5.48 -20.70 -16.04
C ASP A 108 -5.27 -21.40 -14.69
N VAL A 109 -5.33 -22.74 -14.71
CA VAL A 109 -5.22 -23.58 -13.50
C VAL A 109 -3.84 -23.45 -12.85
N SER A 110 -2.78 -23.36 -13.65
CA SER A 110 -1.41 -23.24 -13.14
C SER A 110 -1.20 -21.86 -12.50
N GLN A 111 -1.69 -20.79 -13.14
CA GLN A 111 -1.62 -19.45 -12.62
C GLN A 111 -2.44 -19.30 -11.33
N ARG A 112 -3.62 -19.91 -11.29
CA ARG A 112 -4.46 -19.97 -10.07
C ARG A 112 -3.71 -20.63 -8.92
N ALA A 113 -3.10 -21.79 -9.15
CA ALA A 113 -2.35 -22.49 -8.12
C ALA A 113 -1.16 -21.68 -7.61
N ILE A 114 -0.44 -20.99 -8.49
CA ILE A 114 0.64 -20.07 -8.09
C ILE A 114 0.11 -18.94 -7.22
N ALA A 115 -0.93 -18.23 -7.65
CA ALA A 115 -1.48 -17.11 -6.89
C ALA A 115 -2.07 -17.57 -5.53
N GLN A 116 -2.71 -18.73 -5.50
CA GLN A 116 -3.26 -19.32 -4.27
C GLN A 116 -2.16 -19.68 -3.26
N ALA A 117 -0.98 -20.11 -3.71
CA ALA A 117 0.16 -20.40 -2.83
C ALA A 117 0.64 -19.16 -2.05
N PHE A 118 0.34 -17.97 -2.53
CA PHE A 118 0.66 -16.69 -1.89
C PHE A 118 -0.54 -16.04 -1.20
N ALA A 119 -1.68 -16.71 -1.08
CA ALA A 119 -2.90 -16.14 -0.52
C ALA A 119 -2.72 -15.61 0.93
N GLU A 120 -1.88 -16.27 1.71
CA GLU A 120 -1.58 -15.89 3.10
C GLU A 120 -0.23 -15.18 3.27
N TRP A 121 0.42 -14.82 2.15
CA TRP A 121 1.71 -14.13 2.20
C TRP A 121 1.57 -12.70 2.70
N GLY A 122 2.46 -12.32 3.62
CA GLY A 122 2.56 -10.94 4.09
C GLY A 122 2.97 -10.83 5.55
N ILE A 123 3.22 -9.59 5.97
CA ILE A 123 3.48 -9.22 7.36
C ILE A 123 2.14 -8.81 7.97
N PRO A 124 1.65 -9.46 9.04
CA PRO A 124 0.43 -9.05 9.72
C PRO A 124 0.46 -7.57 10.13
N THR A 125 -0.67 -6.88 10.01
CA THR A 125 -0.77 -5.42 10.26
C THR A 125 -0.17 -5.01 11.60
N ALA A 126 -0.48 -5.73 12.69
CA ALA A 126 0.06 -5.44 14.01
C ALA A 126 1.59 -5.56 14.06
N GLN A 127 2.17 -6.57 13.40
CA GLN A 127 3.60 -6.76 13.32
C GLN A 127 4.26 -5.70 12.43
N ALA A 128 3.65 -5.40 11.28
CA ALA A 128 4.14 -4.35 10.36
C ALA A 128 4.23 -3.00 11.07
N LEU A 129 3.19 -2.60 11.81
CA LEU A 129 3.20 -1.38 12.62
C LEU A 129 4.36 -1.31 13.60
N GLN A 130 4.56 -2.36 14.39
CA GLN A 130 5.62 -2.39 15.41
C GLN A 130 7.01 -2.30 14.79
N VAL A 131 7.27 -3.06 13.72
CA VAL A 131 8.60 -3.06 13.09
C VAL A 131 8.89 -1.76 12.34
N VAL A 132 7.86 -1.16 11.71
CA VAL A 132 8.02 0.12 11.01
C VAL A 132 8.15 1.27 12.00
N ARG A 133 7.32 1.34 13.06
CA ARG A 133 7.45 2.37 14.11
C ARG A 133 8.82 2.35 14.76
N LYS A 134 9.34 1.14 15.08
CA LYS A 134 10.68 1.00 15.64
C LYS A 134 11.78 1.46 14.68
N ALA A 135 11.61 1.23 13.38
CA ALA A 135 12.59 1.57 12.35
C ALA A 135 12.56 3.04 11.94
N CYS A 136 11.38 3.68 12.01
CA CYS A 136 11.07 5.04 11.56
C CYS A 136 10.21 5.74 12.63
N PRO A 137 10.80 6.12 13.79
CA PRO A 137 10.03 6.58 14.97
C PRO A 137 9.27 7.88 14.72
N ASP A 138 9.78 8.76 13.87
CA ASP A 138 9.24 10.10 13.62
C ASP A 138 8.34 10.19 12.37
N THR A 139 8.22 9.09 11.62
CA THR A 139 7.42 9.06 10.39
C THR A 139 5.95 8.83 10.72
N PRO A 140 5.02 9.65 10.19
CA PRO A 140 3.59 9.38 10.30
C PRO A 140 3.23 8.00 9.73
N LEU A 141 2.56 7.17 10.54
CA LEU A 141 2.15 5.82 10.16
C LEU A 141 0.64 5.70 10.08
N ILE A 142 0.17 5.13 8.99
CA ILE A 142 -1.22 4.74 8.79
C ILE A 142 -1.32 3.23 8.95
N ALA A 143 -2.26 2.78 9.75
CA ALA A 143 -2.59 1.38 9.89
C ALA A 143 -3.79 1.04 9.01
N SER A 144 -3.59 0.20 8.01
CA SER A 144 -4.69 -0.44 7.30
C SER A 144 -4.38 -1.93 7.07
N GLY A 145 -5.35 -2.68 6.59
CA GLY A 145 -5.26 -4.12 6.42
C GLY A 145 -5.93 -4.89 7.56
N GLY A 146 -7.20 -5.29 7.34
CA GLY A 146 -7.98 -6.10 8.26
C GLY A 146 -8.59 -5.38 9.45
N ILE A 147 -8.55 -4.05 9.54
CA ILE A 147 -9.18 -3.28 10.61
C ILE A 147 -10.67 -3.14 10.31
N ARG A 148 -11.53 -3.68 11.17
CA ARG A 148 -12.97 -3.83 10.96
C ARG A 148 -13.82 -2.94 11.84
N ASP A 149 -13.31 -2.58 13.01
CA ASP A 149 -14.06 -1.84 14.03
C ASP A 149 -13.19 -0.89 14.86
N GLY A 150 -13.83 -0.15 15.77
CA GLY A 150 -13.16 0.81 16.63
C GLY A 150 -12.22 0.19 17.66
N VAL A 151 -12.42 -1.08 18.05
CA VAL A 151 -11.53 -1.76 18.99
C VAL A 151 -10.23 -2.11 18.29
N GLU A 152 -10.30 -2.61 17.05
CA GLU A 152 -9.11 -2.89 16.23
C GLU A 152 -8.37 -1.59 15.88
N ALA A 153 -9.10 -0.51 15.59
CA ALA A 153 -8.54 0.82 15.39
C ALA A 153 -7.76 1.31 16.64
N ALA A 154 -8.35 1.22 17.82
CA ALA A 154 -7.70 1.59 19.08
C ALA A 154 -6.43 0.76 19.33
N LYS A 155 -6.46 -0.55 19.07
CA LYS A 155 -5.28 -1.41 19.15
C LYS A 155 -4.18 -0.97 18.19
N ALA A 156 -4.53 -0.60 16.95
CA ALA A 156 -3.56 -0.12 15.96
C ALA A 156 -2.87 1.18 16.41
N ILE A 157 -3.62 2.13 16.98
CA ILE A 157 -3.06 3.36 17.58
C ILE A 157 -2.13 3.00 18.74
N CYS A 158 -2.52 2.11 19.64
CA CYS A 158 -1.66 1.66 20.74
C CYS A 158 -0.37 0.97 20.24
N LEU A 159 -0.38 0.36 19.07
CA LEU A 159 0.78 -0.27 18.44
C LEU A 159 1.67 0.72 17.67
N GLY A 160 1.30 2.00 17.63
CA GLY A 160 2.11 3.08 17.06
C GLY A 160 1.61 3.66 15.74
N ALA A 161 0.36 3.40 15.34
CA ALA A 161 -0.25 4.13 14.23
C ALA A 161 -0.66 5.54 14.67
N ASP A 162 -0.53 6.52 13.77
CA ASP A 162 -1.04 7.88 13.95
C ASP A 162 -2.45 8.01 13.35
N LEU A 163 -2.73 7.22 12.32
CA LEU A 163 -4.01 7.17 11.62
C LEU A 163 -4.41 5.71 11.34
N VAL A 164 -5.70 5.49 11.13
CA VAL A 164 -6.25 4.17 10.80
C VAL A 164 -7.10 4.25 9.54
N GLY A 165 -6.88 3.30 8.61
CA GLY A 165 -7.66 3.12 7.39
C GLY A 165 -8.53 1.87 7.46
N GLN A 166 -9.79 2.01 7.07
CA GLN A 166 -10.73 0.91 6.91
C GLN A 166 -11.21 0.83 5.47
N ALA A 167 -11.40 -0.38 4.94
CA ALA A 167 -11.92 -0.60 3.60
C ALA A 167 -13.20 -1.44 3.62
N ALA A 168 -13.10 -2.75 3.85
CA ALA A 168 -14.24 -3.66 3.77
C ALA A 168 -15.38 -3.31 4.75
N GLY A 169 -15.05 -2.90 5.98
CA GLY A 169 -16.06 -2.53 6.99
C GLY A 169 -16.87 -1.30 6.60
N VAL A 170 -16.25 -0.35 5.91
CA VAL A 170 -16.93 0.88 5.45
C VAL A 170 -17.71 0.64 4.15
N LEU A 171 -17.22 -0.22 3.27
CA LEU A 171 -17.87 -0.52 2.00
C LEU A 171 -19.31 -1.01 2.20
N GLN A 172 -19.53 -1.93 3.15
CA GLN A 172 -20.85 -2.46 3.44
C GLN A 172 -21.81 -1.35 3.92
N ALA A 173 -21.34 -0.45 4.78
CA ALA A 173 -22.14 0.68 5.24
C ALA A 173 -22.46 1.67 4.11
N ALA A 174 -21.49 1.95 3.24
CA ALA A 174 -21.69 2.83 2.08
C ALA A 174 -22.69 2.27 1.08
N MET A 175 -22.73 0.95 0.86
CA MET A 175 -23.71 0.29 -0.02
C MET A 175 -25.13 0.29 0.55
N LEU A 176 -25.30 0.41 1.87
CA LEU A 176 -26.61 0.47 2.51
C LEU A 176 -27.17 1.89 2.62
N SER A 177 -26.34 2.91 2.43
CA SER A 177 -26.72 4.33 2.52
C SER A 177 -27.00 5.00 1.18
N SER A 178 -26.86 4.27 0.10
CA SER A 178 -27.21 4.67 -1.28
C SER A 178 -28.56 4.10 -1.70
#